data_3b2895da57b48c66512fd95d79045596
#
_entry.id   3b2895da57b48c66512fd95d79045596
#
_cell.length_a   1.000
_cell.length_b   1.000
_cell.length_c   1.000
_cell.angle_alpha   90.00
_cell.angle_beta   90.00
_cell.angle_gamma   90.00
#
_symmetry.space_group_name_H-M   'P 1'
#
loop_
_entity.id
_entity.type
_entity.pdbx_description
1 polymer ?
#
loop_
_entity_poly.entity_id
_entity_poly.type
_entity_poly.pdbx_seq_one_letter_code
_entity_poly.pdbx_strand_id
1 'polypeptide(L)'
;HDQKSINDIGIKQSIQNLIKKLILNALKNNVFGLILAPKDLDIATKIKKNITIFVPGIREKKTRKDEHKRSLDSLSAVKKGATYIIIGRPITKSKNPERTLKLINKKIKNYLKKN
;
A
#
# COMPACT_ATOMS: atom_id res chain seq x y z
N HIS A 1 3.22 6.95 -12.06
CA HIS A 1 3.87 6.92 -13.37
C HIS A 1 3.69 5.56 -14.03
N ASP A 2 3.52 5.53 -15.33
CA ASP A 2 3.47 4.30 -16.10
C ASP A 2 4.81 4.06 -16.83
N GLN A 3 4.94 2.89 -17.45
CA GLN A 3 6.16 2.50 -18.13
C GLN A 3 6.51 3.46 -19.27
N LYS A 4 5.51 3.96 -19.99
CA LYS A 4 5.73 4.91 -21.09
C LYS A 4 6.31 6.22 -20.57
N SER A 5 5.77 6.75 -19.48
CA SER A 5 6.23 8.02 -18.90
C SER A 5 7.70 7.95 -18.51
N ILE A 6 8.14 6.87 -17.87
CA ILE A 6 9.57 6.75 -17.49
C ILE A 6 10.47 6.51 -18.69
N ASN A 7 9.98 5.81 -19.71
CA ASN A 7 10.75 5.64 -20.96
C ASN A 7 10.94 6.97 -21.68
N ASP A 8 9.92 7.82 -21.66
CA ASP A 8 9.98 9.14 -22.34
C ASP A 8 11.04 10.06 -21.73
N ILE A 9 11.38 9.89 -20.46
CA ILE A 9 12.45 10.67 -19.81
C ILE A 9 13.81 9.94 -19.82
N GLY A 10 13.93 8.89 -20.62
CA GLY A 10 15.21 8.20 -20.83
C GLY A 10 15.50 7.03 -19.91
N ILE A 11 14.55 6.63 -19.08
CA ILE A 11 14.71 5.47 -18.21
C ILE A 11 14.27 4.21 -18.95
N LYS A 12 15.21 3.32 -19.24
CA LYS A 12 14.95 2.11 -20.03
C LYS A 12 14.52 0.91 -19.20
N GLN A 13 14.67 0.95 -17.87
CA GLN A 13 14.31 -0.14 -16.99
C GLN A 13 12.80 -0.29 -16.84
N SER A 14 12.34 -1.50 -16.52
CA SER A 14 10.96 -1.69 -16.10
C SER A 14 10.69 -0.93 -14.80
N ILE A 15 9.43 -0.54 -14.60
CA ILE A 15 9.02 0.14 -13.37
C ILE A 15 9.32 -0.75 -12.15
N GLN A 16 9.07 -2.04 -12.24
CA GLN A 16 9.32 -2.98 -11.16
C GLN A 16 10.80 -3.02 -10.76
N ASN A 17 11.70 -3.07 -11.76
CA ASN A 17 13.13 -3.06 -11.49
C ASN A 17 13.59 -1.73 -10.91
N LEU A 18 13.06 -0.63 -11.39
CA LEU A 18 13.38 0.71 -10.86
C LEU A 18 12.95 0.81 -9.39
N ILE A 19 11.72 0.41 -9.07
CA ILE A 19 11.20 0.44 -7.70
C ILE A 19 12.05 -0.45 -6.79
N LYS A 20 12.41 -1.65 -7.25
CA LYS A 20 13.28 -2.56 -6.49
C LYS A 20 14.61 -1.89 -6.16
N LYS A 21 15.25 -1.23 -7.14
CA LYS A 21 16.51 -0.52 -6.93
C LYS A 21 16.36 0.63 -5.94
N LEU A 22 15.26 1.38 -6.02
CA LEU A 22 15.00 2.48 -5.09
C LEU A 22 14.82 1.97 -3.66
N ILE A 23 14.11 0.86 -3.49
CA ILE A 23 13.91 0.23 -2.18
C ILE A 23 15.26 -0.25 -1.61
N LEU A 24 16.04 -0.95 -2.41
CA LEU A 24 17.36 -1.44 -1.98
C LEU A 24 18.27 -0.29 -1.57
N ASN A 25 18.26 0.79 -2.34
CA ASN A 25 19.06 1.98 -2.02
C ASN A 25 18.59 2.64 -0.71
N ALA A 26 17.29 2.75 -0.50
CA ALA A 26 16.73 3.30 0.73
C ALA A 26 17.14 2.45 1.95
N LEU A 27 17.02 1.13 1.85
CA LEU A 27 17.41 0.22 2.93
C LEU A 27 18.91 0.28 3.24
N LYS A 28 19.74 0.42 2.21
CA LYS A 28 21.19 0.59 2.36
C LYS A 28 21.52 1.84 3.16
N ASN A 29 20.69 2.87 3.06
CA ASN A 29 20.88 4.14 3.75
C ASN A 29 20.13 4.21 5.10
N ASN A 30 19.74 3.09 5.65
CA ASN A 30 19.17 2.96 6.99
C ASN A 30 17.91 3.81 7.23
N VAL A 31 17.02 3.88 6.26
CA VAL A 31 15.74 4.57 6.46
C VAL A 31 14.89 3.82 7.47
N PHE A 32 14.08 4.56 8.23
CA PHE A 32 13.17 3.99 9.22
C PHE A 32 12.10 3.11 8.56
N GLY A 33 11.57 3.55 7.44
CA GLY A 33 10.51 2.83 6.73
C GLY A 33 10.31 3.37 5.34
N LEU A 34 9.36 2.76 4.64
CA LEU A 34 9.06 3.08 3.25
C LEU A 34 7.59 3.52 3.12
N ILE A 35 7.33 4.42 2.20
CA ILE A 35 5.97 4.74 1.78
C ILE A 35 5.83 4.15 0.38
N LEU A 36 4.94 3.17 0.22
CA LEU A 36 4.76 2.44 -1.03
C LEU A 36 3.31 2.42 -1.47
N ALA A 37 3.10 2.51 -2.78
CA ALA A 37 1.79 2.23 -3.36
C ALA A 37 1.39 0.77 -3.09
N PRO A 38 0.09 0.46 -2.99
CA PRO A 38 -0.36 -0.91 -2.73
C PRO A 38 0.22 -1.95 -3.70
N LYS A 39 0.35 -1.59 -4.97
CA LYS A 39 0.88 -2.48 -6.01
C LYS A 39 2.36 -2.84 -5.82
N ASP A 40 3.09 -2.08 -5.02
CA ASP A 40 4.54 -2.27 -4.84
C ASP A 40 4.89 -3.05 -3.55
N LEU A 41 3.88 -3.42 -2.75
CA LEU A 41 4.07 -4.17 -1.51
C LEU A 41 4.82 -5.49 -1.73
N ASP A 42 4.45 -6.22 -2.77
CA ASP A 42 5.06 -7.53 -3.05
C ASP A 42 6.55 -7.42 -3.35
N ILE A 43 6.95 -6.33 -4.01
CA ILE A 43 8.38 -6.09 -4.30
C ILE A 43 9.15 -5.92 -2.99
N ALA A 44 8.65 -5.09 -2.09
CA ALA A 44 9.32 -4.78 -0.82
C ALA A 44 9.39 -6.01 0.10
N THR A 45 8.30 -6.74 0.24
CA THR A 45 8.23 -7.89 1.15
C THR A 45 9.07 -9.06 0.70
N LYS A 46 9.33 -9.19 -0.60
CA LYS A 46 10.28 -10.17 -1.13
C LYS A 46 11.74 -9.81 -0.82
N ILE A 47 12.05 -8.51 -0.70
CA ILE A 47 13.40 -8.05 -0.36
C ILE A 47 13.70 -8.30 1.12
N LYS A 48 12.77 -7.91 1.99
CA LYS A 48 12.93 -8.03 3.45
C LYS A 48 11.56 -8.12 4.11
N LYS A 49 11.38 -9.10 4.99
CA LYS A 49 10.09 -9.35 5.65
C LYS A 49 9.72 -8.34 6.73
N ASN A 50 10.70 -7.74 7.40
CA ASN A 50 10.48 -6.87 8.56
C ASN A 50 10.69 -5.39 8.25
N ILE A 51 10.27 -4.95 7.06
CA ILE A 51 10.33 -3.53 6.71
C ILE A 51 9.09 -2.83 7.22
N THR A 52 9.27 -1.66 7.85
CA THR A 52 8.13 -0.78 8.19
C THR A 52 7.62 -0.14 6.90
N ILE A 53 6.38 -0.43 6.54
CA ILE A 53 5.78 0.07 5.29
C ILE A 53 4.48 0.82 5.60
N PHE A 54 4.42 2.06 5.14
CA PHE A 54 3.23 2.92 5.16
C PHE A 54 2.59 2.86 3.77
N VAL A 55 1.31 2.52 3.70
CA VAL A 55 0.62 2.35 2.42
C VAL A 55 -0.54 3.32 2.29
N PRO A 56 -0.40 4.35 1.44
CA PRO A 56 -1.51 5.24 1.11
C PRO A 56 -2.35 4.67 -0.03
N GLY A 57 -3.36 5.41 -0.45
CA GLY A 57 -4.18 5.02 -1.59
C GLY A 57 -5.16 3.89 -1.32
N ILE A 58 -5.45 3.65 -0.05
CA ILE A 58 -6.40 2.62 0.36
C ILE A 58 -7.82 3.05 -0.01
N ARG A 59 -8.59 2.10 -0.54
CA ARG A 59 -10.01 2.29 -0.86
C ARG A 59 -10.80 1.11 -0.33
N GLU A 60 -11.78 1.39 0.53
CA GLU A 60 -12.68 0.34 0.97
C GLU A 60 -13.64 -0.01 -0.17
N LYS A 61 -13.86 -1.31 -0.39
CA LYS A 61 -14.76 -1.80 -1.42
C LYS A 61 -16.21 -1.54 -1.00
N LYS A 62 -16.92 -0.72 -1.77
CA LYS A 62 -18.33 -0.41 -1.55
C LYS A 62 -19.24 -1.03 -2.59
N THR A 63 -18.74 -1.28 -3.81
CA THR A 63 -19.52 -1.80 -4.93
C THR A 63 -18.64 -2.70 -5.80
N ARG A 64 -19.27 -3.48 -6.70
CA ARG A 64 -18.54 -4.28 -7.69
C ARG A 64 -17.61 -3.46 -8.58
N LYS A 65 -17.95 -2.20 -8.85
CA LYS A 65 -17.11 -1.30 -9.65
C LYS A 65 -15.78 -1.05 -8.95
N ASP A 66 -15.75 -1.06 -7.63
CA ASP A 66 -14.53 -0.84 -6.86
C ASP A 66 -13.58 -2.04 -6.93
N GLU A 67 -14.09 -3.23 -7.23
CA GLU A 67 -13.27 -4.43 -7.39
C GLU A 67 -12.37 -4.37 -8.63
N HIS A 68 -12.77 -3.61 -9.65
CA HIS A 68 -11.99 -3.47 -10.88
C HIS A 68 -10.93 -2.38 -10.82
N LYS A 69 -10.95 -1.55 -9.78
CA LYS A 69 -9.93 -0.53 -9.57
C LYS A 69 -8.71 -1.17 -8.90
N ARG A 70 -7.51 -0.81 -9.35
CA ARG A 70 -6.24 -1.33 -8.84
C ARG A 70 -5.89 -0.83 -7.44
N SER A 71 -6.88 -0.54 -6.62
CA SER A 71 -6.70 -0.15 -5.23
C SER A 71 -6.90 -1.34 -4.32
N LEU A 72 -6.16 -1.38 -3.22
CA LEU A 72 -6.37 -2.37 -2.17
C LEU A 72 -7.25 -1.78 -1.08
N ASP A 73 -8.07 -2.62 -0.45
CA ASP A 73 -8.73 -2.25 0.79
C ASP A 73 -7.74 -2.38 1.96
N SER A 74 -8.15 -1.90 3.13
CA SER A 74 -7.30 -1.86 4.32
C SER A 74 -6.83 -3.26 4.76
N LEU A 75 -7.74 -4.23 4.79
CA LEU A 75 -7.41 -5.58 5.23
C LEU A 75 -6.45 -6.26 4.26
N SER A 76 -6.69 -6.13 2.96
CA SER A 76 -5.81 -6.70 1.93
C SER A 76 -4.40 -6.11 2.01
N ALA A 77 -4.27 -4.82 2.26
CA ALA A 77 -2.96 -4.17 2.42
C ALA A 77 -2.21 -4.75 3.62
N VAL A 78 -2.88 -4.93 4.75
CA VAL A 78 -2.27 -5.53 5.95
C VAL A 78 -1.84 -6.97 5.68
N LYS A 79 -2.68 -7.76 5.01
CA LYS A 79 -2.35 -9.14 4.64
C LYS A 79 -1.12 -9.22 3.74
N LYS A 80 -0.91 -8.22 2.90
CA LYS A 80 0.23 -8.15 1.99
C LYS A 80 1.49 -7.55 2.61
N GLY A 81 1.45 -7.18 3.88
CA GLY A 81 2.64 -6.74 4.61
C GLY A 81 2.71 -5.27 4.96
N ALA A 82 1.65 -4.49 4.76
CA ALA A 82 1.61 -3.11 5.23
C ALA A 82 1.72 -3.07 6.75
N THR A 83 2.61 -2.23 7.28
CA THR A 83 2.71 -2.00 8.72
C THR A 83 1.65 -0.99 9.15
N TYR A 84 1.50 0.07 8.39
CA TYR A 84 0.51 1.11 8.62
C TYR A 84 -0.21 1.42 7.32
N ILE A 85 -1.50 1.72 7.41
CA ILE A 85 -2.27 2.18 6.27
C ILE A 85 -2.63 3.65 6.47
N ILE A 86 -2.58 4.40 5.39
CA ILE A 86 -2.92 5.82 5.38
C ILE A 86 -4.23 5.97 4.61
N ILE A 87 -5.30 6.33 5.31
CA ILE A 87 -6.62 6.45 4.72
C ILE A 87 -7.15 7.87 4.92
N GLY A 88 -7.53 8.51 3.83
CA GLY A 88 -8.12 9.85 3.87
C GLY A 88 -9.61 9.83 3.55
N ARG A 89 -9.93 10.08 2.30
CA ARG A 89 -11.32 10.25 1.84
C ARG A 89 -12.30 9.12 2.18
N PRO A 90 -11.92 7.83 2.17
CA PRO A 90 -12.87 6.77 2.58
C PRO A 90 -13.42 6.96 3.99
N ILE A 91 -12.66 7.63 4.86
CA ILE A 91 -13.11 7.97 6.21
C ILE A 91 -13.76 9.35 6.22
N THR A 92 -13.04 10.38 5.74
CA THR A 92 -13.47 11.77 5.85
C THR A 92 -14.74 12.08 5.07
N LYS A 93 -14.99 11.38 3.98
CA LYS A 93 -16.19 11.52 3.15
C LYS A 93 -17.30 10.51 3.47
N SER A 94 -17.12 9.66 4.46
CA SER A 94 -18.19 8.76 4.87
C SER A 94 -19.27 9.54 5.64
N LYS A 95 -20.49 8.99 5.68
CA LYS A 95 -21.60 9.61 6.43
C LYS A 95 -21.32 9.68 7.92
N ASN A 96 -20.55 8.72 8.44
CA ASN A 96 -20.14 8.68 9.84
C ASN A 96 -18.67 8.27 9.90
N PRO A 97 -17.72 9.23 9.85
CA PRO A 97 -16.29 8.95 9.82
C PRO A 97 -15.79 8.13 11.01
N GLU A 98 -16.28 8.43 12.20
CA GLU A 98 -15.89 7.71 13.40
C GLU A 98 -16.28 6.23 13.34
N ARG A 99 -17.49 5.95 12.91
CA ARG A 99 -17.96 4.56 12.75
C ARG A 99 -17.15 3.82 11.67
N THR A 100 -16.88 4.49 10.55
CA THR A 100 -16.07 3.91 9.48
C THR A 100 -14.69 3.55 9.97
N LEU A 101 -14.03 4.42 10.71
CA LEU A 101 -12.72 4.18 11.29
C LEU A 101 -12.75 2.99 12.27
N LYS A 102 -13.75 2.94 13.13
CA LYS A 102 -13.90 1.84 14.08
C LYS A 102 -14.09 0.49 13.38
N LEU A 103 -14.88 0.45 12.31
CA LEU A 103 -15.10 -0.78 11.54
C LEU A 103 -13.81 -1.26 10.85
N ILE A 104 -13.04 -0.35 10.28
CA ILE A 104 -11.76 -0.68 9.66
C ILE A 104 -10.80 -1.25 10.70
N ASN A 105 -10.65 -0.57 11.82
CA ASN A 105 -9.79 -1.01 12.91
C ASN A 105 -10.18 -2.37 13.46
N LYS A 106 -11.49 -2.63 13.59
CA LYS A 106 -12.02 -3.91 14.05
C LYS A 106 -11.64 -5.05 13.10
N LYS A 107 -11.79 -4.84 11.80
CA LYS A 107 -11.41 -5.85 10.80
C LYS A 107 -9.93 -6.21 10.90
N ILE A 108 -9.09 -5.20 10.98
CA ILE A 108 -7.63 -5.39 11.07
C ILE A 108 -7.28 -6.10 12.38
N LYS A 109 -7.82 -5.64 13.48
CA LYS A 109 -7.58 -6.22 14.80
C LYS A 109 -8.00 -7.69 14.85
N ASN A 110 -9.16 -8.03 14.30
CA ASN A 110 -9.63 -9.42 14.25
C ASN A 110 -8.70 -10.31 13.43
N TYR A 111 -8.23 -9.81 12.30
CA TYR A 111 -7.25 -10.54 11.49
C TYR A 111 -5.94 -10.77 12.24
N LEU A 112 -5.41 -9.75 12.89
CA LEU A 112 -4.14 -9.85 13.62
C LEU A 112 -4.22 -10.81 14.81
N LYS A 113 -5.38 -10.92 15.46
CA LYS A 113 -5.59 -11.88 16.55
C LYS A 113 -5.57 -13.33 16.09
N LYS A 114 -5.99 -13.61 14.85
CA LYS A 114 -6.05 -14.96 14.30
C LYS A 114 -4.71 -15.42 13.72
N ASN A 115 -3.82 -14.49 13.49
CA ASN A 115 -2.54 -14.72 12.85
C ASN A 115 -1.42 -14.13 13.70
#